data_a3f79fa455540c7514ad54231f671053
#
_entry.id   a3f79fa455540c7514ad54231f671053
#
_cell.length_a   1.000
_cell.length_b   1.000
_cell.length_c   1.000
_cell.angle_alpha   90.00
_cell.angle_beta   90.00
_cell.angle_gamma   90.00
#
_symmetry.space_group_name_H-M   'P 1'
#
loop_
_entity.id
_entity.type
_entity.pdbx_description
1 polymer ?
#
loop_
_entity_poly.entity_id
_entity_poly.type
_entity_poly.pdbx_seq_one_letter_code
_entity_poly.pdbx_strand_id
1 'polypeptide(L)'
;MENPRNTPRLETPRLILRRFVPEDAPALWELLRDREVNRFLPWFPVETLAEAEKFLRERFLDTYRTETGWRYAVCLREEPERPVGYVNIAPGEAHDLGYGLEKVCWHRGLMTEAARAVVEQVRRDGGLPFLTATHDVLNPRSGGVMQNIGMTCRYTYRERVEPKKEWVAFRFYQLNLTEPEDYVWKGYWESHPIHWIEDTGV
;
A
#
# COMPACT_ATOMS: atom_id res chain seq x y z
N MET A 1 -24.27 -9.25 3.20
CA MET A 1 -23.78 -9.04 4.58
C MET A 1 -22.26 -8.86 4.51
N GLU A 2 -21.73 -7.88 5.21
CA GLU A 2 -20.28 -7.66 5.29
C GLU A 2 -19.62 -8.81 6.08
N ASN A 3 -18.48 -9.29 5.58
CA ASN A 3 -17.77 -10.35 6.28
C ASN A 3 -16.90 -9.74 7.38
N PRO A 4 -17.12 -10.08 8.66
CA PRO A 4 -16.35 -9.50 9.78
C PRO A 4 -14.86 -9.86 9.77
N ARG A 5 -14.47 -10.89 8.99
CA ARG A 5 -13.06 -11.29 8.83
C ARG A 5 -12.31 -10.45 7.80
N ASN A 6 -13.02 -9.74 6.92
CA ASN A 6 -12.40 -8.86 5.94
C ASN A 6 -12.12 -7.50 6.59
N THR A 7 -10.88 -7.07 6.62
CA THR A 7 -10.46 -5.77 7.13
C THR A 7 -10.99 -5.46 8.54
N PRO A 8 -10.63 -6.26 9.56
CA PRO A 8 -11.05 -6.00 10.94
C PRO A 8 -10.45 -4.68 11.43
N ARG A 9 -11.16 -3.94 12.29
CA ARG A 9 -10.64 -2.70 12.90
C ARG A 9 -9.39 -2.97 13.71
N LEU A 10 -8.33 -2.16 13.50
CA LEU A 10 -7.08 -2.20 14.25
C LEU A 10 -6.87 -0.88 14.99
N GLU A 11 -6.27 -0.95 16.15
CA GLU A 11 -5.90 0.21 16.95
C GLU A 11 -4.40 0.15 17.31
N THR A 12 -3.75 1.29 17.16
CA THR A 12 -2.35 1.50 17.52
C THR A 12 -2.25 2.68 18.50
N PRO A 13 -1.10 3.01 19.05
CA PRO A 13 -0.96 4.16 19.95
C PRO A 13 -1.47 5.49 19.37
N ARG A 14 -1.32 5.71 18.04
CA ARG A 14 -1.66 6.99 17.41
C ARG A 14 -2.72 6.88 16.33
N LEU A 15 -3.07 5.66 15.89
CA LEU A 15 -3.92 5.43 14.72
C LEU A 15 -5.09 4.52 15.02
N ILE A 16 -6.14 4.70 14.23
CA ILE A 16 -7.23 3.77 14.03
C ILE A 16 -7.24 3.40 12.55
N LEU A 17 -7.15 2.10 12.29
CA LEU A 17 -7.29 1.54 10.95
C LEU A 17 -8.66 0.86 10.89
N ARG A 18 -9.50 1.31 9.97
CA ARG A 18 -10.87 0.84 9.80
C ARG A 18 -11.22 0.64 8.34
N ARG A 19 -12.36 0.04 8.06
CA ARG A 19 -12.91 0.07 6.71
C ARG A 19 -13.21 1.50 6.31
N PHE A 20 -13.07 1.78 5.01
CA PHE A 20 -13.64 2.98 4.44
C PHE A 20 -15.18 2.90 4.44
N VAL A 21 -15.80 4.05 4.53
CA VAL A 21 -17.24 4.26 4.35
C VAL A 21 -17.46 5.29 3.23
N PRO A 22 -18.66 5.36 2.60
CA PRO A 22 -18.90 6.32 1.53
C PRO A 22 -18.62 7.78 1.92
N GLU A 23 -18.83 8.12 3.17
CA GLU A 23 -18.62 9.45 3.77
C GLU A 23 -17.15 9.88 3.81
N ASP A 24 -16.22 8.94 3.60
CA ASP A 24 -14.78 9.22 3.53
C ASP A 24 -14.34 9.81 2.17
N ALA A 25 -15.22 9.82 1.16
CA ALA A 25 -14.89 10.27 -0.17
C ALA A 25 -14.28 11.70 -0.22
N PRO A 26 -14.75 12.69 0.54
CA PRO A 26 -14.12 14.02 0.55
C PRO A 26 -12.67 13.99 1.06
N ALA A 27 -12.38 13.26 2.14
CA ALA A 27 -11.04 13.14 2.68
C ALA A 27 -10.10 12.38 1.71
N LEU A 28 -10.60 11.30 1.10
CA LEU A 28 -9.85 10.57 0.08
C LEU A 28 -9.59 11.43 -1.16
N TRP A 29 -10.55 12.28 -1.55
CA TRP A 29 -10.34 13.23 -2.64
C TRP A 29 -9.21 14.21 -2.34
N GLU A 30 -9.15 14.79 -1.14
CA GLU A 30 -8.03 15.68 -0.75
C GLU A 30 -6.67 14.97 -0.86
N LEU A 31 -6.60 13.71 -0.48
CA LEU A 31 -5.39 12.88 -0.64
C LEU A 31 -5.04 12.63 -2.11
N LEU A 32 -6.03 12.21 -2.92
CA LEU A 32 -5.82 11.78 -4.30
C LEU A 32 -5.62 12.95 -5.27
N ARG A 33 -6.07 14.17 -4.95
CA ARG A 33 -5.85 15.37 -5.78
C ARG A 33 -4.48 16.02 -5.55
N ASP A 34 -3.82 15.74 -4.43
CA ASP A 34 -2.51 16.33 -4.12
C ASP A 34 -1.44 15.78 -5.08
N ARG A 35 -0.86 16.68 -5.88
CA ARG A 35 0.14 16.32 -6.89
C ARG A 35 1.43 15.78 -6.30
N GLU A 36 1.81 16.21 -5.10
CA GLU A 36 3.04 15.75 -4.46
C GLU A 36 2.85 14.35 -3.87
N VAL A 37 1.70 14.09 -3.25
CA VAL A 37 1.32 12.75 -2.76
C VAL A 37 1.26 11.75 -3.91
N ASN A 38 0.68 12.16 -5.06
CA ASN A 38 0.45 11.27 -6.20
C ASN A 38 1.58 11.28 -7.24
N ARG A 39 2.69 11.98 -6.97
CA ARG A 39 3.81 12.13 -7.92
C ARG A 39 4.33 10.79 -8.42
N PHE A 40 4.50 9.82 -7.53
CA PHE A 40 5.10 8.52 -7.82
C PHE A 40 4.08 7.38 -7.99
N LEU A 41 2.77 7.71 -7.97
CA LEU A 41 1.72 6.72 -8.17
C LEU A 41 1.46 6.49 -9.66
N PRO A 42 0.98 5.31 -10.08
CA PRO A 42 0.80 4.97 -11.48
C PRO A 42 -0.38 5.70 -12.16
N TRP A 43 -1.17 6.47 -11.43
CA TRP A 43 -2.31 7.24 -11.95
C TRP A 43 -2.08 8.75 -11.84
N PHE A 44 -2.88 9.53 -12.58
CA PHE A 44 -2.92 10.97 -12.42
C PHE A 44 -3.70 11.37 -11.17
N PRO A 45 -3.38 12.54 -10.56
CA PRO A 45 -4.22 13.08 -9.50
C PRO A 45 -5.69 13.15 -9.92
N VAL A 46 -6.59 12.84 -8.99
CA VAL A 46 -8.04 12.87 -9.20
C VAL A 46 -8.51 14.32 -9.22
N GLU A 47 -9.30 14.71 -10.22
CA GLU A 47 -9.71 16.10 -10.40
C GLU A 47 -11.04 16.45 -9.70
N THR A 48 -11.93 15.48 -9.60
CA THR A 48 -13.28 15.69 -9.07
C THR A 48 -13.62 14.76 -7.90
N LEU A 49 -14.54 15.19 -7.04
CA LEU A 49 -15.08 14.35 -5.96
C LEU A 49 -15.73 13.06 -6.53
N ALA A 50 -16.43 13.15 -7.66
CA ALA A 50 -17.07 11.99 -8.29
C ALA A 50 -16.06 10.91 -8.72
N GLU A 51 -14.87 11.32 -9.17
CA GLU A 51 -13.78 10.38 -9.47
C GLU A 51 -13.22 9.75 -8.18
N ALA A 52 -13.12 10.51 -7.10
CA ALA A 52 -12.72 9.97 -5.80
C ALA A 52 -13.75 8.99 -5.23
N GLU A 53 -15.05 9.28 -5.38
CA GLU A 53 -16.14 8.35 -5.02
C GLU A 53 -16.08 7.06 -5.81
N LYS A 54 -15.80 7.15 -7.11
CA LYS A 54 -15.60 5.99 -7.97
C LYS A 54 -14.38 5.17 -7.51
N PHE A 55 -13.24 5.85 -7.26
CA PHE A 55 -12.02 5.21 -6.77
C PHE A 55 -12.26 4.51 -5.43
N LEU A 56 -12.92 5.19 -4.49
CA LEU A 56 -13.29 4.66 -3.18
C LEU A 56 -14.12 3.38 -3.32
N ARG A 57 -15.15 3.41 -4.15
CA ARG A 57 -16.03 2.26 -4.37
C ARG A 57 -15.27 1.07 -4.95
N GLU A 58 -14.56 1.28 -6.07
CA GLU A 58 -13.91 0.20 -6.82
C GLU A 58 -12.71 -0.39 -6.06
N ARG A 59 -11.94 0.44 -5.37
CA ARG A 59 -10.70 0.01 -4.71
C ARG A 59 -10.91 -0.50 -3.28
N PHE A 60 -11.98 -0.06 -2.62
CA PHE A 60 -12.23 -0.39 -1.21
C PHE A 60 -13.62 -0.98 -0.96
N LEU A 61 -14.70 -0.24 -1.19
CA LEU A 61 -16.03 -0.64 -0.71
C LEU A 61 -16.50 -1.97 -1.33
N ASP A 62 -16.33 -2.15 -2.64
CA ASP A 62 -16.74 -3.38 -3.33
C ASP A 62 -15.95 -4.61 -2.88
N THR A 63 -14.75 -4.41 -2.36
CA THR A 63 -13.86 -5.48 -1.92
C THR A 63 -14.21 -6.04 -0.54
N TYR A 64 -14.95 -5.31 0.28
CA TYR A 64 -15.36 -5.77 1.63
C TYR A 64 -16.37 -6.91 1.63
N ARG A 65 -16.89 -7.27 0.46
CA ARG A 65 -17.79 -8.43 0.28
C ARG A 65 -17.06 -9.75 0.12
N THR A 66 -15.75 -9.73 -0.13
CA THR A 66 -14.93 -10.94 -0.26
C THR A 66 -14.65 -11.58 1.09
N GLU A 67 -14.24 -12.84 1.10
CA GLU A 67 -14.01 -13.58 2.36
C GLU A 67 -12.88 -13.01 3.20
N THR A 68 -11.81 -12.57 2.55
CA THR A 68 -10.63 -11.99 3.20
C THR A 68 -10.19 -10.71 2.49
N GLY A 69 -9.55 -9.82 3.23
CA GLY A 69 -8.98 -8.60 2.68
C GLY A 69 -8.36 -7.74 3.78
N TRP A 70 -7.43 -6.91 3.39
CA TRP A 70 -6.73 -5.96 4.26
C TRP A 70 -6.65 -4.61 3.53
N ARG A 71 -7.72 -3.80 3.68
CA ARG A 71 -7.87 -2.52 2.96
C ARG A 71 -8.39 -1.46 3.88
N TYR A 72 -7.48 -0.73 4.47
CA TYR A 72 -7.73 0.16 5.59
C TYR A 72 -7.70 1.63 5.19
N ALA A 73 -8.69 2.38 5.68
CA ALA A 73 -8.57 3.79 5.97
C ALA A 73 -7.66 3.96 7.19
N VAL A 74 -6.69 4.85 7.12
CA VAL A 74 -5.81 5.21 8.22
C VAL A 74 -6.27 6.54 8.77
N CYS A 75 -6.73 6.55 10.04
CA CYS A 75 -7.22 7.73 10.73
C CYS A 75 -6.32 8.04 11.93
N LEU A 76 -6.18 9.31 12.29
CA LEU A 76 -5.59 9.68 13.57
C LEU A 76 -6.54 9.28 14.70
N ARG A 77 -6.01 8.84 15.84
CA ARG A 77 -6.83 8.41 16.99
C ARG A 77 -7.68 9.56 17.52
N GLU A 78 -7.20 10.78 17.42
CA GLU A 78 -7.91 12.02 17.81
C GLU A 78 -9.00 12.43 16.81
N GLU A 79 -8.93 11.97 15.56
CA GLU A 79 -9.93 12.21 14.50
C GLU A 79 -10.30 10.88 13.78
N PRO A 80 -10.97 9.94 14.45
CA PRO A 80 -11.17 8.58 13.93
C PRO A 80 -12.11 8.51 12.72
N GLU A 81 -12.94 9.56 12.53
CA GLU A 81 -13.90 9.63 11.43
C GLU A 81 -13.29 10.16 10.13
N ARG A 82 -12.10 10.79 10.17
CA ARG A 82 -11.46 11.35 8.99
C ARG A 82 -10.20 10.57 8.63
N PRO A 83 -10.17 9.85 7.48
CA PRO A 83 -8.95 9.21 7.01
C PRO A 83 -7.93 10.26 6.54
N VAL A 84 -6.68 10.06 6.95
CA VAL A 84 -5.50 10.81 6.49
C VAL A 84 -4.64 9.99 5.53
N GLY A 85 -5.04 8.75 5.26
CA GLY A 85 -4.32 7.86 4.37
C GLY A 85 -4.98 6.50 4.23
N TYR A 86 -4.28 5.59 3.59
CA TYR A 86 -4.72 4.20 3.42
C TYR A 86 -3.54 3.23 3.45
N VAL A 87 -3.84 1.98 3.81
CA VAL A 87 -2.98 0.81 3.62
C VAL A 87 -3.83 -0.31 3.05
N ASN A 88 -3.37 -0.97 2.00
CA ASN A 88 -4.06 -2.10 1.40
C ASN A 88 -3.09 -3.18 0.94
N ILE A 89 -3.57 -4.42 0.89
CA ILE A 89 -2.92 -5.50 0.17
C ILE A 89 -3.75 -5.78 -1.07
N ALA A 90 -3.12 -5.68 -2.24
CA ALA A 90 -3.77 -5.93 -3.51
C ALA A 90 -4.08 -7.44 -3.66
N PRO A 91 -5.20 -7.80 -4.30
CA PRO A 91 -5.46 -9.19 -4.65
C PRO A 91 -4.49 -9.64 -5.75
N GLY A 92 -4.26 -10.93 -5.83
CA GLY A 92 -3.38 -11.53 -6.83
C GLY A 92 -2.12 -12.12 -6.22
N GLU A 93 -1.32 -12.75 -7.05
CA GLU A 93 -0.17 -13.57 -6.64
C GLU A 93 0.97 -12.77 -5.99
N ALA A 94 1.08 -11.48 -6.31
CA ALA A 94 2.10 -10.62 -5.73
C ALA A 94 1.83 -10.25 -4.26
N HIS A 95 0.58 -10.28 -3.81
CA HIS A 95 0.19 -9.82 -2.47
C HIS A 95 0.76 -8.43 -2.13
N ASP A 96 0.59 -7.48 -3.07
CA ASP A 96 1.30 -6.20 -3.07
C ASP A 96 0.75 -5.23 -2.02
N LEU A 97 1.62 -4.79 -1.10
CA LEU A 97 1.32 -3.83 -0.05
C LEU A 97 1.43 -2.41 -0.62
N GLY A 98 0.30 -1.75 -0.74
CA GLY A 98 0.20 -0.35 -1.16
C GLY A 98 -0.23 0.57 -0.03
N TYR A 99 0.23 1.81 -0.04
CA TYR A 99 -0.16 2.83 0.95
C TYR A 99 -0.02 4.24 0.42
N GLY A 100 -0.79 5.14 1.02
CA GLY A 100 -0.72 6.57 0.80
C GLY A 100 -1.04 7.33 2.08
N LEU A 101 -0.47 8.53 2.24
CA LEU A 101 -0.62 9.37 3.42
C LEU A 101 -0.63 10.84 3.02
N GLU A 102 -1.52 11.62 3.61
CA GLU A 102 -1.54 13.08 3.46
C GLU A 102 -0.19 13.69 3.83
N LYS A 103 0.23 14.70 3.07
CA LYS A 103 1.52 15.38 3.21
C LYS A 103 1.76 15.94 4.62
N VAL A 104 0.74 16.49 5.27
CA VAL A 104 0.81 17.04 6.62
C VAL A 104 1.14 15.98 7.69
N CYS A 105 0.96 14.71 7.36
CA CYS A 105 1.23 13.56 8.21
C CYS A 105 2.59 12.90 7.95
N TRP A 106 3.37 13.37 6.96
CA TRP A 106 4.68 12.79 6.63
C TRP A 106 5.71 13.02 7.74
N HIS A 107 6.80 12.24 7.69
CA HIS A 107 7.95 12.31 8.63
C HIS A 107 7.62 12.08 10.10
N ARG A 108 6.41 11.61 10.42
CA ARG A 108 5.96 11.31 11.78
C ARG A 108 5.98 9.81 12.13
N GLY A 109 6.41 8.95 11.19
CA GLY A 109 6.41 7.48 11.34
C GLY A 109 5.02 6.85 11.33
N LEU A 110 3.97 7.60 11.01
CA LEU A 110 2.57 7.12 11.05
C LEU A 110 2.32 5.99 10.03
N MET A 111 2.85 6.12 8.80
CA MET A 111 2.68 5.06 7.81
C MET A 111 3.43 3.77 8.19
N THR A 112 4.61 3.86 8.77
CA THR A 112 5.32 2.69 9.33
C THR A 112 4.51 2.01 10.43
N GLU A 113 3.88 2.77 11.32
CA GLU A 113 3.01 2.26 12.38
C GLU A 113 1.79 1.56 11.79
N ALA A 114 1.11 2.18 10.83
CA ALA A 114 -0.05 1.61 10.13
C ALA A 114 0.29 0.32 9.40
N ALA A 115 1.33 0.35 8.56
CA ALA A 115 1.74 -0.79 7.76
C ALA A 115 2.19 -1.98 8.64
N ARG A 116 2.90 -1.71 9.76
CA ARG A 116 3.27 -2.75 10.73
C ARG A 116 2.04 -3.42 11.34
N ALA A 117 1.03 -2.65 11.76
CA ALA A 117 -0.21 -3.19 12.31
C ALA A 117 -0.94 -4.07 11.29
N VAL A 118 -0.93 -3.70 10.01
CA VAL A 118 -1.53 -4.52 8.94
C VAL A 118 -0.73 -5.79 8.72
N VAL A 119 0.61 -5.74 8.65
CA VAL A 119 1.46 -6.93 8.52
C VAL A 119 1.23 -7.91 9.68
N GLU A 120 1.13 -7.42 10.91
CA GLU A 120 0.84 -8.25 12.07
C GLU A 120 -0.57 -8.87 12.00
N GLN A 121 -1.56 -8.15 11.48
CA GLN A 121 -2.89 -8.70 11.26
C GLN A 121 -2.87 -9.80 10.20
N VAL A 122 -2.18 -9.60 9.07
CA VAL A 122 -1.99 -10.64 8.04
C VAL A 122 -1.36 -11.91 8.62
N ARG A 123 -0.35 -11.76 9.48
CA ARG A 123 0.28 -12.90 10.15
C ARG A 123 -0.70 -13.65 11.06
N ARG A 124 -1.54 -12.92 11.79
CA ARG A 124 -2.57 -13.53 12.67
C ARG A 124 -3.65 -14.26 11.88
N ASP A 125 -4.09 -13.66 10.78
CA ASP A 125 -5.14 -14.25 9.92
C ASP A 125 -4.60 -15.47 9.15
N GLY A 126 -3.29 -15.49 8.84
CA GLY A 126 -2.67 -16.50 8.00
C GLY A 126 -3.11 -16.40 6.54
N GLY A 127 -2.71 -17.39 5.74
CA GLY A 127 -3.18 -17.55 4.35
C GLY A 127 -2.36 -16.83 3.27
N LEU A 128 -1.41 -15.97 3.64
CA LEU A 128 -0.46 -15.41 2.69
C LEU A 128 0.96 -15.93 2.94
N PRO A 129 1.65 -16.40 1.91
CA PRO A 129 3.01 -16.93 2.06
C PRO A 129 4.06 -15.83 2.22
N PHE A 130 3.83 -14.68 1.60
CA PHE A 130 4.68 -13.49 1.64
C PHE A 130 3.86 -12.23 1.33
N LEU A 131 4.45 -11.09 1.54
CA LEU A 131 4.00 -9.79 1.04
C LEU A 131 5.07 -9.18 0.16
N THR A 132 4.66 -8.49 -0.89
CA THR A 132 5.54 -7.66 -1.70
C THR A 132 5.19 -6.19 -1.58
N ALA A 133 6.09 -5.33 -2.00
CA ALA A 133 5.84 -3.91 -2.21
C ALA A 133 6.85 -3.35 -3.22
N THR A 134 6.44 -2.34 -3.96
CA THR A 134 7.33 -1.66 -4.89
C THR A 134 7.33 -0.15 -4.65
N HIS A 135 8.45 0.49 -4.93
CA HIS A 135 8.49 1.95 -4.99
C HIS A 135 9.41 2.43 -6.13
N ASP A 136 9.07 3.58 -6.71
CA ASP A 136 9.96 4.30 -7.61
C ASP A 136 11.29 4.59 -6.92
N VAL A 137 12.43 4.29 -7.55
CA VAL A 137 13.78 4.57 -7.02
C VAL A 137 13.95 6.03 -6.61
N LEU A 138 13.20 6.95 -7.23
CA LEU A 138 13.17 8.37 -6.90
C LEU A 138 12.33 8.70 -5.64
N ASN A 139 11.64 7.69 -5.05
CA ASN A 139 10.85 7.82 -3.83
C ASN A 139 11.45 7.02 -2.66
N PRO A 140 12.63 7.37 -2.15
CA PRO A 140 13.29 6.60 -1.08
C PRO A 140 12.49 6.59 0.23
N ARG A 141 11.55 7.53 0.42
CA ARG A 141 10.69 7.59 1.62
C ARG A 141 9.77 6.37 1.70
N SER A 142 9.21 5.95 0.56
CA SER A 142 8.39 4.73 0.48
C SER A 142 9.24 3.50 0.82
N GLY A 143 10.43 3.38 0.24
CA GLY A 143 11.37 2.30 0.59
C GLY A 143 11.72 2.26 2.09
N GLY A 144 11.86 3.43 2.73
CA GLY A 144 12.10 3.51 4.18
C GLY A 144 10.96 2.92 5.02
N VAL A 145 9.70 3.08 4.60
CA VAL A 145 8.56 2.42 5.27
C VAL A 145 8.68 0.90 5.12
N MET A 146 8.96 0.39 3.91
CA MET A 146 9.12 -1.03 3.62
C MET A 146 10.22 -1.66 4.49
N GLN A 147 11.40 -1.04 4.55
CA GLN A 147 12.51 -1.49 5.40
C GLN A 147 12.13 -1.52 6.89
N ASN A 148 11.47 -0.46 7.37
CA ASN A 148 11.07 -0.34 8.78
C ASN A 148 10.01 -1.36 9.23
N ILE A 149 9.28 -1.98 8.30
CA ILE A 149 8.34 -3.08 8.60
C ILE A 149 8.95 -4.47 8.35
N GLY A 150 10.26 -4.54 8.03
CA GLY A 150 11.01 -5.78 7.88
C GLY A 150 11.05 -6.35 6.47
N MET A 151 10.64 -5.59 5.45
CA MET A 151 10.80 -6.02 4.05
C MET A 151 12.25 -5.85 3.59
N THR A 152 12.71 -6.78 2.76
CA THR A 152 14.04 -6.76 2.14
C THR A 152 13.94 -6.42 0.67
N CYS A 153 14.79 -5.50 0.19
CA CYS A 153 14.93 -5.24 -1.25
C CYS A 153 15.56 -6.46 -1.93
N ARG A 154 14.93 -6.97 -2.97
CA ARG A 154 15.36 -8.19 -3.67
C ARG A 154 15.94 -7.90 -5.05
N TYR A 155 15.32 -6.98 -5.79
CA TYR A 155 15.77 -6.58 -7.13
C TYR A 155 15.13 -5.26 -7.55
N THR A 156 15.57 -4.73 -8.68
CA THR A 156 15.00 -3.55 -9.34
C THR A 156 14.60 -3.94 -10.76
N TYR A 157 13.49 -3.39 -11.25
CA TYR A 157 13.02 -3.57 -12.62
C TYR A 157 12.54 -2.26 -13.21
N ARG A 158 12.46 -2.18 -14.53
CA ARG A 158 11.90 -1.01 -15.25
C ARG A 158 10.60 -1.39 -15.92
N GLU A 159 9.64 -0.53 -15.75
CA GLU A 159 8.31 -0.64 -16.33
C GLU A 159 7.90 0.66 -16.99
N ARG A 160 7.13 0.56 -18.08
CA ARG A 160 6.45 1.70 -18.65
C ARG A 160 5.08 1.83 -18.02
N VAL A 161 4.95 2.77 -17.10
CA VAL A 161 3.75 2.93 -16.28
C VAL A 161 2.62 3.60 -17.07
N GLU A 162 1.48 2.95 -17.19
CA GLU A 162 0.26 3.53 -17.74
C GLU A 162 -0.60 4.16 -16.60
N PRO A 163 -1.33 5.27 -16.82
CA PRO A 163 -1.48 6.01 -18.08
C PRO A 163 -0.42 7.08 -18.34
N LYS A 164 0.55 7.26 -17.45
CA LYS A 164 1.57 8.32 -17.56
C LYS A 164 2.53 8.13 -18.74
N LYS A 165 2.66 6.91 -19.23
CA LYS A 165 3.57 6.52 -20.35
C LYS A 165 5.04 6.81 -20.07
N GLU A 166 5.43 6.85 -18.81
CA GLU A 166 6.79 7.10 -18.34
C GLU A 166 7.51 5.80 -18.00
N TRP A 167 8.82 5.75 -18.26
CA TRP A 167 9.65 4.65 -17.81
C TRP A 167 10.09 4.89 -16.37
N VAL A 168 9.68 4.00 -15.48
CA VAL A 168 10.00 4.05 -14.04
C VAL A 168 10.85 2.86 -13.67
N ALA A 169 11.85 3.06 -12.82
CA ALA A 169 12.59 1.99 -12.17
C ALA A 169 11.99 1.76 -10.78
N PHE A 170 11.52 0.54 -10.54
CA PHE A 170 10.93 0.14 -9.28
C PHE A 170 11.87 -0.78 -8.51
N ARG A 171 12.14 -0.45 -7.24
CA ARG A 171 12.71 -1.41 -6.29
C ARG A 171 11.62 -2.33 -5.77
N PHE A 172 11.87 -3.61 -5.89
CA PHE A 172 10.99 -4.66 -5.40
C PHE A 172 11.44 -5.12 -4.00
N TYR A 173 10.52 -5.06 -3.07
CA TYR A 173 10.68 -5.50 -1.69
C TYR A 173 9.79 -6.70 -1.40
N GLN A 174 10.25 -7.59 -0.52
CA GLN A 174 9.50 -8.76 -0.08
C GLN A 174 9.69 -9.01 1.42
N LEU A 175 8.62 -9.47 2.06
CA LEU A 175 8.59 -9.98 3.42
C LEU A 175 8.01 -11.38 3.39
N ASN A 176 8.81 -12.40 3.68
CA ASN A 176 8.34 -13.77 3.79
C ASN A 176 7.62 -13.96 5.12
N LEU A 177 6.44 -14.59 5.08
CA LEU A 177 5.60 -14.86 6.25
C LEU A 177 5.68 -16.35 6.65
N THR A 178 5.55 -17.24 5.66
CA THR A 178 5.67 -18.70 5.81
C THR A 178 6.68 -19.30 4.84
N GLU A 179 7.07 -18.58 3.80
CA GLU A 179 8.12 -19.00 2.89
C GLU A 179 9.51 -18.93 3.55
N PRO A 180 10.50 -19.73 3.11
CA PRO A 180 11.89 -19.63 3.53
C PRO A 180 12.44 -18.20 3.34
N GLU A 181 13.40 -17.79 4.18
CA GLU A 181 13.96 -16.43 4.17
C GLU A 181 14.60 -16.05 2.81
N ASP A 182 15.18 -17.00 2.12
CA ASP A 182 15.83 -16.85 0.81
C ASP A 182 14.85 -16.95 -0.37
N TYR A 183 13.60 -17.34 -0.16
CA TYR A 183 12.59 -17.37 -1.20
C TYR A 183 12.32 -15.98 -1.76
N VAL A 184 12.36 -15.82 -3.09
CA VAL A 184 12.06 -14.57 -3.81
C VAL A 184 11.02 -14.84 -4.89
N TRP A 185 9.86 -14.18 -4.77
CA TRP A 185 8.86 -14.18 -5.83
C TRP A 185 9.37 -13.40 -7.04
N LYS A 186 9.27 -13.99 -8.24
CA LYS A 186 9.89 -13.47 -9.45
C LYS A 186 8.92 -12.94 -10.50
N GLY A 187 7.65 -12.75 -10.17
CA GLY A 187 6.67 -12.35 -11.18
C GLY A 187 7.01 -11.05 -11.90
N TYR A 188 7.49 -10.01 -11.20
CA TYR A 188 7.94 -8.78 -11.87
C TYR A 188 9.29 -8.94 -12.57
N TRP A 189 10.19 -9.78 -12.07
CA TRP A 189 11.43 -10.12 -12.73
C TRP A 189 11.18 -10.80 -14.10
N GLU A 190 10.26 -11.74 -14.15
CA GLU A 190 9.95 -12.52 -15.35
C GLU A 190 9.12 -11.73 -16.36
N SER A 191 8.24 -10.84 -15.90
CA SER A 191 7.36 -10.03 -16.75
C SER A 191 8.02 -8.78 -17.34
N HIS A 192 9.17 -8.34 -16.78
CA HIS A 192 9.86 -7.13 -17.23
C HIS A 192 11.28 -7.46 -17.72
N PRO A 193 11.59 -7.20 -19.01
CA PRO A 193 12.88 -7.61 -19.60
C PRO A 193 14.07 -6.81 -19.07
N ILE A 194 13.85 -5.65 -18.45
CA ILE A 194 14.91 -4.82 -17.86
C ILE A 194 14.84 -4.92 -16.35
N HIS A 195 15.73 -5.72 -15.78
CA HIS A 195 15.80 -5.93 -14.33
C HIS A 195 17.23 -6.24 -13.89
N TRP A 196 17.55 -5.98 -12.63
CA TRP A 196 18.88 -6.24 -12.05
C TRP A 196 18.82 -6.34 -10.53
N ILE A 197 19.82 -6.97 -9.94
CA ILE A 197 20.06 -6.93 -8.50
C ILE A 197 20.96 -5.72 -8.24
N GLU A 198 20.55 -4.82 -7.34
CA GLU A 198 21.41 -3.71 -6.95
C GLU A 198 22.58 -4.22 -6.12
N ASP A 199 23.79 -3.76 -6.46
CA ASP A 199 24.95 -3.98 -5.62
C ASP A 199 24.84 -3.03 -4.41
N THR A 200 24.23 -3.53 -3.34
CA THR A 200 24.05 -2.77 -2.08
C THR A 200 25.35 -2.75 -1.29
N GLY A 201 26.51 -2.59 -1.94
CA GLY A 201 27.85 -2.58 -1.34
C GLY A 201 27.84 -2.59 0.19
N VAL A 202 27.95 -3.78 0.77
CA VAL A 202 28.21 -4.00 2.20
C VAL A 202 29.69 -3.94 2.42
#